data_ab18f6386e8a982cc9fc571f7305f2d6
#
_entry.id   ab18f6386e8a982cc9fc571f7305f2d6
#
_cell.length_a   1.000
_cell.length_b   1.000
_cell.length_c   1.000
_cell.angle_alpha   90.00
_cell.angle_beta   90.00
_cell.angle_gamma   90.00
#
_symmetry.space_group_name_H-M   'P 1'
#
loop_
_entity.id
_entity.type
_entity.pdbx_description
1 polymer ?
#
loop_
_entity_poly.entity_id
_entity_poly.type
_entity_poly.pdbx_seq_one_letter_code
_entity_poly.pdbx_strand_id
1 'polypeptide(L)'
;MSDTTVSPGFLGRTRGLLRRALRDVVDGATSLRGRTGLTVKPDLPDDDLARLQQQIDASLSGRGGEASARTNAADLGHCYLELSETGRLRFFSLLNEEYGIEPSHLNDTIDAVRAATDDPKAYALSLAELRNELVSPRMKLLRQFNGLERGVKFLVDMRADLRGFVREHPELASLDAELKYLLSGWFDAGFLELRRITWSAPADLLEKLIAYEAVHEIQSWTDLKNRLESDRRFYAFFHPSMHDEPLIFVEVALVNGIAGNVQTLLDETAPIADPEAADTAIFYSISNAQPGLSGVSFGDFLIKQVVDHLSHELPNIKTFSTLSPIPGFRRWLDRRLADGSELLNHEQEDALDVVAGDRPEGTQALPW
;
A
#
# COMPACT_ATOMS: atom_id res chain seq x y z
N MET A 1 12.32 37.87 10.09
CA MET A 1 11.08 37.60 9.36
C MET A 1 11.51 37.07 8.00
N SER A 2 11.60 35.78 7.87
CA SER A 2 11.89 35.10 6.61
C SER A 2 10.82 34.03 6.47
N ASP A 3 9.94 34.29 5.55
CA ASP A 3 8.77 33.49 5.19
C ASP A 3 9.25 32.20 4.51
N THR A 4 9.20 31.10 5.22
CA THR A 4 9.50 29.79 4.68
C THR A 4 8.21 29.23 4.08
N THR A 5 7.93 29.64 2.84
CA THR A 5 6.90 28.97 2.02
C THR A 5 7.33 27.54 1.78
N VAL A 6 6.76 26.62 2.56
CA VAL A 6 6.81 25.19 2.30
C VAL A 6 6.19 24.95 0.92
N SER A 7 6.99 24.56 -0.05
CA SER A 7 6.52 24.08 -1.35
C SER A 7 5.39 23.07 -1.16
N PRO A 8 4.31 23.13 -1.96
CA PRO A 8 3.22 22.15 -1.88
C PRO A 8 3.84 20.78 -2.14
N GLY A 9 3.90 20.01 -1.06
CA GLY A 9 4.70 18.83 -0.97
C GLY A 9 4.43 17.83 -2.09
N PHE A 10 5.44 17.09 -2.40
CA PHE A 10 5.57 15.95 -3.27
C PHE A 10 4.34 14.99 -3.26
N LEU A 11 3.67 14.82 -2.11
CA LEU A 11 2.39 14.11 -1.96
C LEU A 11 1.24 14.67 -2.84
N GLY A 12 1.24 15.96 -3.13
CA GLY A 12 0.25 16.56 -4.05
C GLY A 12 0.50 16.22 -5.51
N ARG A 13 1.77 16.04 -5.90
CA ARG A 13 2.15 15.62 -7.27
C ARG A 13 1.88 14.14 -7.48
N THR A 14 2.15 13.31 -6.47
CA THR A 14 1.90 11.87 -6.50
C THR A 14 0.41 11.56 -6.66
N ARG A 15 -0.46 12.26 -5.91
CA ARG A 15 -1.92 12.17 -6.11
C ARG A 15 -2.36 12.58 -7.52
N GLY A 16 -1.68 13.56 -8.14
CA GLY A 16 -1.94 13.99 -9.51
C GLY A 16 -1.53 12.96 -10.57
N LEU A 17 -0.40 12.28 -10.37
CA LEU A 17 0.10 11.23 -11.26
C LEU A 17 -0.75 9.97 -11.17
N LEU A 18 -1.12 9.57 -9.95
CA LEU A 18 -2.03 8.44 -9.71
C LEU A 18 -3.41 8.69 -10.34
N ARG A 19 -3.96 9.91 -10.24
CA ARG A 19 -5.21 10.26 -10.91
C ARG A 19 -5.12 10.22 -12.44
N ARG A 20 -3.97 10.57 -13.03
CA ARG A 20 -3.77 10.49 -14.49
C ARG A 20 -3.66 9.04 -14.93
N ALA A 21 -2.84 8.23 -14.26
CA ALA A 21 -2.70 6.82 -14.56
C ALA A 21 -4.04 6.06 -14.45
N LEU A 22 -4.89 6.41 -13.48
CA LEU A 22 -6.22 5.84 -13.33
C LEU A 22 -7.19 6.30 -14.42
N ARG A 23 -7.11 7.56 -14.90
CA ARG A 23 -7.93 8.02 -16.05
C ARG A 23 -7.60 7.28 -17.33
N ASP A 24 -6.33 7.10 -17.64
CA ASP A 24 -5.89 6.39 -18.85
C ASP A 24 -6.38 4.94 -18.89
N VAL A 25 -6.58 4.34 -17.71
CA VAL A 25 -7.09 2.98 -17.50
C VAL A 25 -8.56 2.85 -17.86
N VAL A 26 -9.33 3.79 -17.39
CA VAL A 26 -10.78 3.76 -17.55
C VAL A 26 -11.13 4.25 -18.96
N ASP A 27 -10.38 5.19 -19.53
CA ASP A 27 -10.54 5.67 -20.91
C ASP A 27 -10.24 4.56 -21.95
N GLY A 28 -9.30 3.65 -21.68
CA GLY A 28 -9.03 2.48 -22.52
C GLY A 28 -10.21 1.51 -22.61
N ALA A 29 -10.95 1.32 -21.52
CA ALA A 29 -12.12 0.42 -21.49
C ALA A 29 -13.37 1.02 -22.19
N THR A 30 -13.45 2.36 -22.28
CA THR A 30 -14.61 3.07 -22.84
C THR A 30 -14.44 3.53 -24.30
N SER A 31 -13.24 3.41 -24.88
CA SER A 31 -12.97 3.83 -26.27
C SER A 31 -13.77 3.05 -27.32
N LEU A 32 -14.49 1.98 -26.95
CA LEU A 32 -15.24 1.11 -27.88
C LEU A 32 -16.74 1.39 -27.96
N ARG A 33 -17.33 2.23 -27.09
CA ARG A 33 -18.76 2.63 -27.21
C ARG A 33 -18.99 4.04 -26.65
N GLY A 34 -19.74 4.85 -27.40
CA GLY A 34 -20.04 6.24 -27.07
C GLY A 34 -20.55 6.40 -25.63
N ARG A 35 -20.10 7.47 -24.99
CA ARG A 35 -20.40 7.88 -23.60
C ARG A 35 -21.91 7.91 -23.32
N THR A 36 -22.45 6.83 -22.79
CA THR A 36 -23.77 6.78 -22.15
C THR A 36 -23.63 6.50 -20.65
N GLY A 37 -22.47 6.80 -20.08
CA GLY A 37 -22.15 6.51 -18.69
C GLY A 37 -22.88 7.43 -17.70
N LEU A 38 -23.05 6.95 -16.48
CA LEU A 38 -23.57 7.70 -15.34
C LEU A 38 -22.73 8.96 -15.13
N THR A 39 -23.33 10.14 -15.29
CA THR A 39 -22.67 11.43 -15.00
C THR A 39 -23.23 11.95 -13.68
N VAL A 40 -22.36 12.18 -12.72
CA VAL A 40 -22.70 12.73 -11.40
C VAL A 40 -21.81 13.94 -11.10
N LYS A 41 -22.26 14.81 -10.20
CA LYS A 41 -21.44 15.91 -9.69
C LYS A 41 -20.37 15.38 -8.74
N PRO A 42 -19.17 16.00 -8.66
CA PRO A 42 -18.07 15.52 -7.83
C PRO A 42 -18.42 15.31 -6.36
N ASP A 43 -19.27 16.16 -5.77
CA ASP A 43 -19.67 16.06 -4.36
C ASP A 43 -20.84 15.09 -4.11
N LEU A 44 -21.36 14.45 -5.17
CA LEU A 44 -22.41 13.42 -5.13
C LEU A 44 -23.64 13.86 -4.32
N PRO A 45 -24.39 14.92 -4.74
CA PRO A 45 -25.60 15.35 -4.05
C PRO A 45 -26.70 14.27 -4.10
N ASP A 46 -27.75 14.41 -3.29
CA ASP A 46 -28.76 13.36 -3.05
C ASP A 46 -29.41 12.82 -4.34
N ASP A 47 -29.72 13.68 -5.31
CA ASP A 47 -30.27 13.26 -6.60
C ASP A 47 -29.29 12.36 -7.39
N ASP A 48 -28.00 12.68 -7.32
CA ASP A 48 -26.94 11.92 -8.00
C ASP A 48 -26.61 10.64 -7.20
N LEU A 49 -26.70 10.69 -5.86
CA LEU A 49 -26.57 9.53 -5.00
C LEU A 49 -27.65 8.49 -5.30
N ALA A 50 -28.91 8.93 -5.48
CA ALA A 50 -30.01 8.03 -5.85
C ALA A 50 -29.80 7.38 -7.23
N ARG A 51 -29.24 8.11 -8.21
CA ARG A 51 -28.90 7.53 -9.53
C ARG A 51 -27.77 6.51 -9.42
N LEU A 52 -26.74 6.82 -8.60
CA LEU A 52 -25.65 5.91 -8.33
C LEU A 52 -26.17 4.62 -7.68
N GLN A 53 -27.06 4.72 -6.71
CA GLN A 53 -27.71 3.58 -6.06
C GLN A 53 -28.43 2.69 -7.08
N GLN A 54 -29.23 3.28 -7.96
CA GLN A 54 -29.91 2.53 -9.04
C GLN A 54 -28.92 1.80 -9.96
N GLN A 55 -27.77 2.40 -10.26
CA GLN A 55 -26.72 1.78 -11.07
C GLN A 55 -26.07 0.60 -10.34
N ILE A 56 -25.84 0.73 -9.03
CA ILE A 56 -25.31 -0.34 -8.19
C ILE A 56 -26.30 -1.51 -8.15
N ASP A 57 -27.59 -1.25 -7.93
CA ASP A 57 -28.66 -2.26 -7.92
C ASP A 57 -28.74 -2.99 -9.25
N ALA A 58 -28.65 -2.27 -10.36
CA ALA A 58 -28.60 -2.84 -11.70
C ALA A 58 -27.40 -3.77 -11.90
N SER A 59 -26.23 -3.38 -11.38
CA SER A 59 -24.99 -4.18 -11.41
C SER A 59 -25.12 -5.46 -10.59
N LEU A 60 -25.73 -5.38 -9.41
CA LEU A 60 -25.93 -6.51 -8.51
C LEU A 60 -27.02 -7.47 -8.98
N SER A 61 -28.01 -6.98 -9.74
CA SER A 61 -29.13 -7.82 -10.24
C SER A 61 -28.69 -8.88 -11.26
N GLY A 62 -27.47 -8.79 -11.82
CA GLY A 62 -26.91 -9.72 -12.79
C GLY A 62 -27.65 -9.75 -14.14
N ARG A 63 -28.59 -8.83 -14.36
CA ARG A 63 -29.35 -8.74 -15.62
C ARG A 63 -28.47 -8.28 -16.76
N GLY A 64 -28.34 -9.04 -17.82
CA GLY A 64 -27.61 -8.68 -19.03
C GLY A 64 -26.28 -9.43 -19.26
N GLY A 65 -25.92 -10.38 -18.41
CA GLY A 65 -24.75 -11.23 -18.57
C GLY A 65 -23.42 -10.52 -18.25
N GLU A 66 -22.29 -11.22 -18.48
CA GLU A 66 -20.95 -10.78 -18.09
C GLU A 66 -20.51 -9.47 -18.76
N ALA A 67 -20.87 -9.27 -20.03
CA ALA A 67 -20.52 -8.04 -20.76
C ALA A 67 -21.22 -6.80 -20.17
N SER A 68 -22.48 -6.94 -19.73
CA SER A 68 -23.21 -5.87 -19.07
C SER A 68 -22.65 -5.57 -17.68
N ALA A 69 -22.29 -6.60 -16.92
CA ALA A 69 -21.65 -6.42 -15.61
C ALA A 69 -20.33 -5.66 -15.71
N ARG A 70 -19.49 -5.97 -16.70
CA ARG A 70 -18.24 -5.24 -16.97
C ARG A 70 -18.49 -3.78 -17.33
N THR A 71 -19.48 -3.51 -18.20
CA THR A 71 -19.83 -2.12 -18.56
C THR A 71 -20.30 -1.35 -17.35
N ASN A 72 -21.19 -1.91 -16.54
CA ASN A 72 -21.67 -1.27 -15.33
C ASN A 72 -20.57 -1.01 -14.31
N ALA A 73 -19.66 -1.96 -14.14
CA ALA A 73 -18.48 -1.78 -13.26
C ALA A 73 -17.57 -0.67 -13.81
N ALA A 74 -17.33 -0.59 -15.12
CA ALA A 74 -16.55 0.47 -15.72
C ALA A 74 -17.20 1.85 -15.49
N ASP A 75 -18.50 1.98 -15.72
CA ASP A 75 -19.24 3.22 -15.51
C ASP A 75 -19.19 3.68 -14.04
N LEU A 76 -19.34 2.74 -13.08
CA LEU A 76 -19.20 3.01 -11.66
C LEU A 76 -17.76 3.41 -11.28
N GLY A 77 -16.77 2.75 -11.87
CA GLY A 77 -15.35 3.09 -11.67
C GLY A 77 -15.03 4.51 -12.16
N HIS A 78 -15.54 4.90 -13.34
CA HIS A 78 -15.41 6.26 -13.85
C HIS A 78 -16.06 7.27 -12.93
N CYS A 79 -17.30 7.00 -12.54
CA CYS A 79 -18.02 7.84 -11.60
C CYS A 79 -17.20 8.09 -10.33
N TYR A 80 -16.66 7.03 -9.72
CA TYR A 80 -15.84 7.14 -8.51
C TYR A 80 -14.60 8.01 -8.72
N LEU A 81 -13.90 7.88 -9.84
CA LEU A 81 -12.69 8.66 -10.13
C LEU A 81 -12.95 10.17 -10.25
N GLU A 82 -14.13 10.57 -10.69
CA GLU A 82 -14.53 11.97 -10.80
C GLU A 82 -15.03 12.58 -9.47
N LEU A 83 -15.26 11.74 -8.44
CA LEU A 83 -15.73 12.22 -7.13
C LEU A 83 -14.65 13.05 -6.41
N SER A 84 -15.10 14.10 -5.76
CA SER A 84 -14.33 14.85 -4.76
C SER A 84 -14.17 14.01 -3.48
N GLU A 85 -13.40 14.51 -2.52
CA GLU A 85 -13.26 13.87 -1.20
C GLU A 85 -14.63 13.69 -0.51
N THR A 86 -15.48 14.71 -0.55
CA THR A 86 -16.86 14.64 -0.04
C THR A 86 -17.68 13.59 -0.77
N GLY A 87 -17.61 13.55 -2.10
CA GLY A 87 -18.34 12.56 -2.90
C GLY A 87 -17.87 11.14 -2.64
N ARG A 88 -16.57 10.90 -2.45
CA ARG A 88 -16.02 9.60 -2.08
C ARG A 88 -16.49 9.14 -0.70
N LEU A 89 -16.50 10.04 0.27
CA LEU A 89 -17.06 9.73 1.59
C LEU A 89 -18.53 9.30 1.46
N ARG A 90 -19.33 10.05 0.71
CA ARG A 90 -20.75 9.71 0.48
C ARG A 90 -20.93 8.36 -0.26
N PHE A 91 -20.05 8.06 -1.21
CA PHE A 91 -20.02 6.76 -1.88
C PHE A 91 -19.74 5.62 -0.90
N PHE A 92 -18.74 5.76 -0.02
CA PHE A 92 -18.44 4.75 0.98
C PHE A 92 -19.54 4.61 2.03
N SER A 93 -20.16 5.72 2.47
CA SER A 93 -21.30 5.69 3.39
C SER A 93 -22.47 4.91 2.77
N LEU A 94 -22.81 5.19 1.50
CA LEU A 94 -23.83 4.44 0.79
C LEU A 94 -23.53 2.93 0.75
N LEU A 95 -22.30 2.54 0.40
CA LEU A 95 -21.92 1.13 0.39
C LEU A 95 -21.98 0.49 1.77
N ASN A 96 -21.67 1.25 2.80
CA ASN A 96 -21.67 0.75 4.17
C ASN A 96 -23.10 0.59 4.72
N GLU A 97 -23.98 1.53 4.44
CA GLU A 97 -25.33 1.59 4.99
C GLU A 97 -26.29 0.65 4.25
N GLU A 98 -26.24 0.64 2.91
CA GLU A 98 -27.25 -0.03 2.09
C GLU A 98 -26.81 -1.40 1.54
N TYR A 99 -25.49 -1.68 1.50
CA TYR A 99 -24.97 -2.87 0.83
C TYR A 99 -24.15 -3.77 1.77
N GLY A 100 -24.40 -3.68 3.07
CA GLY A 100 -23.88 -4.59 4.09
C GLY A 100 -24.52 -5.98 4.03
N ILE A 101 -24.18 -6.82 5.00
CA ILE A 101 -24.88 -8.09 5.24
C ILE A 101 -26.18 -7.78 5.97
N GLU A 102 -27.30 -8.31 5.46
CA GLU A 102 -28.61 -8.14 6.11
C GLU A 102 -28.72 -9.05 7.34
N PRO A 103 -28.83 -8.49 8.56
CA PRO A 103 -28.77 -9.29 9.79
C PRO A 103 -29.92 -10.31 9.93
N SER A 104 -31.12 -10.02 9.38
CA SER A 104 -32.25 -10.93 9.45
C SER A 104 -31.98 -12.20 8.64
N HIS A 105 -31.56 -12.07 7.38
CA HIS A 105 -31.24 -13.21 6.50
C HIS A 105 -30.06 -14.04 7.05
N LEU A 106 -29.05 -13.36 7.60
CA LEU A 106 -27.93 -14.05 8.24
C LEU A 106 -28.39 -14.91 9.44
N ASN A 107 -29.25 -14.38 10.30
CA ASN A 107 -29.77 -15.11 11.45
C ASN A 107 -30.62 -16.33 11.01
N ASP A 108 -31.49 -16.18 10.00
CA ASP A 108 -32.26 -17.27 9.44
C ASP A 108 -31.34 -18.39 8.94
N THR A 109 -30.29 -18.05 8.24
CA THR A 109 -29.32 -19.02 7.72
C THR A 109 -28.52 -19.70 8.83
N ILE A 110 -28.15 -18.98 9.90
CA ILE A 110 -27.50 -19.55 11.08
C ILE A 110 -28.44 -20.56 11.77
N ASP A 111 -29.70 -20.24 11.88
CA ASP A 111 -30.67 -21.14 12.50
C ASP A 111 -30.93 -22.38 11.64
N ALA A 112 -30.95 -22.25 10.31
CA ALA A 112 -30.98 -23.38 9.38
C ALA A 112 -29.76 -24.31 9.58
N VAL A 113 -28.55 -23.81 9.76
CA VAL A 113 -27.36 -24.63 10.04
C VAL A 113 -27.53 -25.39 11.37
N ARG A 114 -28.05 -24.72 12.40
CA ARG A 114 -28.28 -25.34 13.73
C ARG A 114 -29.32 -26.45 13.64
N ALA A 115 -30.42 -26.22 12.90
CA ALA A 115 -31.48 -27.18 12.73
C ALA A 115 -31.06 -28.43 11.93
N ALA A 116 -30.06 -28.30 11.06
CA ALA A 116 -29.56 -29.36 10.20
C ALA A 116 -28.49 -30.25 10.83
N THR A 117 -28.11 -30.03 12.10
CA THR A 117 -26.92 -30.66 12.73
C THR A 117 -26.95 -32.20 12.68
N ASP A 118 -28.13 -32.83 12.74
CA ASP A 118 -28.30 -34.28 12.77
C ASP A 118 -28.37 -34.94 11.37
N ASP A 119 -28.48 -34.14 10.30
CA ASP A 119 -28.47 -34.60 8.91
C ASP A 119 -27.20 -34.08 8.17
N PRO A 120 -26.19 -34.93 7.92
CA PRO A 120 -24.94 -34.48 7.28
C PRO A 120 -25.12 -33.82 5.91
N LYS A 121 -26.12 -34.23 5.13
CA LYS A 121 -26.39 -33.67 3.80
C LYS A 121 -27.06 -32.29 3.92
N ALA A 122 -28.08 -32.18 4.76
CA ALA A 122 -28.72 -30.89 5.03
C ALA A 122 -27.74 -29.90 5.66
N TYR A 123 -26.89 -30.33 6.60
CA TYR A 123 -25.87 -29.53 7.23
C TYR A 123 -24.86 -28.98 6.22
N ALA A 124 -24.36 -29.81 5.29
CA ALA A 124 -23.43 -29.37 4.26
C ALA A 124 -24.05 -28.31 3.33
N LEU A 125 -25.32 -28.46 2.98
CA LEU A 125 -26.04 -27.46 2.16
C LEU A 125 -26.24 -26.14 2.90
N SER A 126 -26.70 -26.20 4.16
CA SER A 126 -26.89 -25.00 4.98
C SER A 126 -25.56 -24.27 5.25
N LEU A 127 -24.45 -24.98 5.42
CA LEU A 127 -23.12 -24.36 5.51
C LEU A 127 -22.70 -23.67 4.20
N ALA A 128 -23.02 -24.22 3.05
CA ALA A 128 -22.74 -23.59 1.76
C ALA A 128 -23.56 -22.29 1.59
N GLU A 129 -24.83 -22.32 2.02
CA GLU A 129 -25.70 -21.15 2.01
C GLU A 129 -25.18 -20.07 2.97
N LEU A 130 -24.80 -20.42 4.20
CA LEU A 130 -24.19 -19.49 5.15
C LEU A 130 -22.93 -18.82 4.59
N ARG A 131 -22.08 -19.57 3.89
CA ARG A 131 -20.89 -18.98 3.22
C ARG A 131 -21.26 -17.94 2.17
N ASN A 132 -22.36 -18.15 1.45
CA ASN A 132 -22.84 -17.19 0.45
C ASN A 132 -23.43 -15.94 1.11
N GLU A 133 -24.17 -16.09 2.22
CA GLU A 133 -24.75 -14.98 2.98
C GLU A 133 -23.68 -14.12 3.68
N LEU A 134 -22.53 -14.70 4.03
CA LEU A 134 -21.39 -13.96 4.58
C LEU A 134 -20.65 -13.08 3.55
N VAL A 135 -21.03 -13.17 2.28
CA VAL A 135 -20.51 -12.27 1.23
C VAL A 135 -21.50 -11.13 1.01
N SER A 136 -21.20 -9.96 1.55
CA SER A 136 -22.04 -8.77 1.44
C SER A 136 -22.30 -8.37 -0.03
N PRO A 137 -23.43 -7.71 -0.36
CA PRO A 137 -23.68 -7.15 -1.67
C PRO A 137 -22.57 -6.21 -2.16
N ARG A 138 -22.03 -5.35 -1.27
CA ARG A 138 -20.91 -4.47 -1.61
C ARG A 138 -19.66 -5.24 -2.03
N MET A 139 -19.39 -6.40 -1.41
CA MET A 139 -18.26 -7.24 -1.83
C MET A 139 -18.50 -7.89 -3.19
N LYS A 140 -19.74 -8.28 -3.50
CA LYS A 140 -20.10 -8.77 -4.85
C LYS A 140 -19.89 -7.68 -5.90
N LEU A 141 -20.24 -6.42 -5.59
CA LEU A 141 -19.98 -5.26 -6.44
C LEU A 141 -18.49 -5.02 -6.64
N LEU A 142 -17.73 -4.92 -5.53
CA LEU A 142 -16.28 -4.61 -5.56
C LEU A 142 -15.48 -5.66 -6.35
N ARG A 143 -15.86 -6.93 -6.28
CA ARG A 143 -15.25 -8.00 -7.10
C ARG A 143 -15.41 -7.78 -8.60
N GLN A 144 -16.48 -7.11 -9.06
CA GLN A 144 -16.67 -6.85 -10.48
C GLN A 144 -15.59 -5.94 -11.07
N PHE A 145 -15.02 -5.04 -10.27
CA PHE A 145 -13.92 -4.17 -10.70
C PHE A 145 -12.66 -4.95 -11.07
N ASN A 146 -12.43 -6.16 -10.52
CA ASN A 146 -11.30 -7.00 -10.90
C ASN A 146 -11.34 -7.42 -12.39
N GLY A 147 -12.50 -7.41 -13.01
CA GLY A 147 -12.67 -7.67 -14.44
C GLY A 147 -12.28 -6.51 -15.36
N LEU A 148 -11.97 -5.35 -14.81
CA LEU A 148 -11.50 -4.17 -15.55
C LEU A 148 -9.99 -4.23 -15.77
N GLU A 149 -9.52 -3.61 -16.83
CA GLU A 149 -8.10 -3.33 -17.00
C GLU A 149 -7.60 -2.54 -15.79
N ARG A 150 -6.52 -3.01 -15.14
CA ARG A 150 -5.99 -2.47 -13.87
C ARG A 150 -7.01 -2.39 -12.72
N GLY A 151 -8.09 -3.16 -12.76
CA GLY A 151 -9.13 -3.14 -11.74
C GLY A 151 -8.62 -3.48 -10.34
N VAL A 152 -7.58 -4.30 -10.22
CA VAL A 152 -6.90 -4.59 -8.95
C VAL A 152 -6.24 -3.32 -8.37
N LYS A 153 -5.52 -2.55 -9.21
CA LYS A 153 -4.92 -1.27 -8.79
C LYS A 153 -5.99 -0.27 -8.37
N PHE A 154 -7.08 -0.19 -9.13
CA PHE A 154 -8.22 0.66 -8.78
C PHE A 154 -8.77 0.35 -7.38
N LEU A 155 -8.95 -0.93 -7.04
CA LEU A 155 -9.42 -1.32 -5.70
C LEU A 155 -8.40 -1.06 -4.60
N VAL A 156 -7.11 -1.21 -4.88
CA VAL A 156 -6.04 -0.84 -3.96
C VAL A 156 -6.10 0.66 -3.65
N ASP A 157 -6.26 1.51 -4.68
CA ASP A 157 -6.34 2.96 -4.50
C ASP A 157 -7.65 3.38 -3.81
N MET A 158 -8.77 2.76 -4.17
CA MET A 158 -10.05 2.96 -3.49
C MET A 158 -9.95 2.65 -1.99
N ARG A 159 -9.25 1.56 -1.63
CA ARG A 159 -9.02 1.26 -0.22
C ARG A 159 -8.07 2.26 0.44
N ALA A 160 -7.08 2.80 -0.27
CA ALA A 160 -6.24 3.87 0.27
C ALA A 160 -7.04 5.12 0.61
N ASP A 161 -7.99 5.51 -0.27
CA ASP A 161 -8.92 6.60 -0.01
C ASP A 161 -9.82 6.30 1.21
N LEU A 162 -10.44 5.11 1.25
CA LEU A 162 -11.30 4.67 2.37
C LEU A 162 -10.57 4.75 3.72
N ARG A 163 -9.35 4.29 3.77
CA ARG A 163 -8.52 4.33 4.99
C ARG A 163 -8.23 5.76 5.48
N GLY A 164 -8.22 6.73 4.58
CA GLY A 164 -8.14 8.15 4.94
C GLY A 164 -9.33 8.62 5.79
N PHE A 165 -10.51 8.04 5.55
CA PHE A 165 -11.73 8.40 6.27
C PHE A 165 -11.97 7.62 7.56
N VAL A 166 -11.48 6.38 7.69
CA VAL A 166 -11.81 5.46 8.82
C VAL A 166 -11.52 6.07 10.19
N ARG A 167 -10.53 6.95 10.32
CA ARG A 167 -10.21 7.59 11.60
C ARG A 167 -11.30 8.54 12.09
N GLU A 168 -11.93 9.27 11.16
CA GLU A 168 -13.00 10.24 11.43
C GLU A 168 -14.39 9.61 11.29
N HIS A 169 -14.48 8.50 10.55
CA HIS A 169 -15.68 7.73 10.24
C HIS A 169 -15.48 6.25 10.61
N PRO A 170 -15.45 5.90 11.92
CA PRO A 170 -15.19 4.53 12.38
C PRO A 170 -16.24 3.52 11.92
N GLU A 171 -17.45 3.95 11.52
CA GLU A 171 -18.49 3.12 10.92
C GLU A 171 -18.03 2.46 9.61
N LEU A 172 -17.08 3.05 8.90
CA LEU A 172 -16.52 2.51 7.65
C LEU A 172 -15.49 1.39 7.88
N ALA A 173 -15.14 1.08 9.13
CA ALA A 173 -14.14 0.07 9.45
C ALA A 173 -14.52 -1.33 8.95
N SER A 174 -15.81 -1.65 8.91
CA SER A 174 -16.29 -2.93 8.38
C SER A 174 -16.04 -3.07 6.88
N LEU A 175 -16.25 -2.00 6.11
CA LEU A 175 -15.94 -1.97 4.68
C LEU A 175 -14.43 -2.07 4.41
N ASP A 176 -13.57 -1.39 5.21
CA ASP A 176 -12.11 -1.54 5.12
C ASP A 176 -11.67 -2.99 5.40
N ALA A 177 -12.26 -3.62 6.42
CA ALA A 177 -11.95 -5.01 6.77
C ALA A 177 -12.31 -5.99 5.64
N GLU A 178 -13.47 -5.81 5.01
CA GLU A 178 -13.88 -6.63 3.87
C GLU A 178 -12.99 -6.41 2.64
N LEU A 179 -12.64 -5.16 2.29
CA LEU A 179 -11.70 -4.86 1.22
C LEU A 179 -10.31 -5.42 1.51
N LYS A 180 -9.83 -5.31 2.76
CA LYS A 180 -8.58 -5.93 3.18
C LYS A 180 -8.60 -7.44 2.97
N TYR A 181 -9.69 -8.09 3.37
CA TYR A 181 -9.84 -9.55 3.20
C TYR A 181 -9.82 -9.95 1.73
N LEU A 182 -10.54 -9.21 0.87
CA LEU A 182 -10.54 -9.43 -0.57
C LEU A 182 -9.14 -9.31 -1.17
N LEU A 183 -8.46 -8.21 -0.88
CA LEU A 183 -7.10 -7.96 -1.39
C LEU A 183 -6.09 -8.97 -0.83
N SER A 184 -6.21 -9.39 0.43
CA SER A 184 -5.34 -10.41 1.01
C SER A 184 -5.41 -11.75 0.28
N GLY A 185 -6.56 -12.09 -0.29
CA GLY A 185 -6.73 -13.30 -1.10
C GLY A 185 -6.10 -13.20 -2.49
N TRP A 186 -5.89 -11.99 -3.01
CA TRP A 186 -5.27 -11.77 -4.32
C TRP A 186 -3.77 -11.55 -4.23
N PHE A 187 -3.29 -10.93 -3.15
CA PHE A 187 -1.90 -10.59 -2.94
C PHE A 187 -1.19 -11.59 -2.04
N ASP A 188 -1.16 -12.87 -2.46
CA ASP A 188 -0.33 -13.88 -1.81
C ASP A 188 1.14 -13.69 -2.23
N ALA A 189 2.05 -13.81 -1.25
CA ALA A 189 3.49 -13.66 -1.47
C ALA A 189 4.05 -14.59 -2.56
N GLY A 190 3.42 -15.76 -2.76
CA GLY A 190 3.82 -16.73 -3.78
C GLY A 190 3.59 -16.26 -5.23
N PHE A 191 2.76 -15.24 -5.44
CA PHE A 191 2.53 -14.66 -6.77
C PHE A 191 3.41 -13.45 -7.07
N LEU A 192 4.20 -12.98 -6.11
CA LEU A 192 5.02 -11.79 -6.28
C LEU A 192 6.29 -12.09 -7.08
N GLU A 193 6.57 -11.22 -8.04
CA GLU A 193 7.77 -11.26 -8.86
C GLU A 193 8.80 -10.27 -8.30
N LEU A 194 9.97 -10.79 -7.93
CA LEU A 194 11.13 -9.97 -7.58
C LEU A 194 11.82 -9.49 -8.87
N ARG A 195 11.99 -8.18 -9.02
CA ARG A 195 12.72 -7.56 -10.13
C ARG A 195 13.81 -6.65 -9.60
N ARG A 196 15.02 -6.79 -10.15
CA ARG A 196 16.08 -5.81 -9.93
C ARG A 196 15.79 -4.57 -10.75
N ILE A 197 15.84 -3.41 -10.13
CA ILE A 197 15.68 -2.11 -10.79
C ILE A 197 17.07 -1.53 -11.07
N THR A 198 17.26 -1.04 -12.27
CA THR A 198 18.49 -0.39 -12.72
C THR A 198 18.15 0.93 -13.40
N TRP A 199 19.17 1.72 -13.70
CA TRP A 199 18.98 2.98 -14.42
C TRP A 199 18.37 2.82 -15.84
N SER A 200 18.37 1.61 -16.40
CA SER A 200 17.71 1.28 -17.69
C SER A 200 16.22 0.94 -17.54
N ALA A 201 15.67 1.01 -16.32
CA ALA A 201 14.24 0.79 -16.11
C ALA A 201 13.41 1.91 -16.80
N PRO A 202 12.14 1.65 -17.14
CA PRO A 202 11.25 2.68 -17.69
C PRO A 202 11.18 3.91 -16.79
N ALA A 203 11.19 5.10 -17.39
CA ALA A 203 11.22 6.37 -16.65
C ALA A 203 10.01 6.54 -15.71
N ASP A 204 8.83 6.07 -16.12
CA ASP A 204 7.61 6.10 -15.31
C ASP A 204 7.74 5.24 -14.04
N LEU A 205 8.45 4.11 -14.12
CA LEU A 205 8.76 3.30 -12.95
C LEU A 205 9.73 4.03 -12.02
N LEU A 206 10.78 4.65 -12.57
CA LEU A 206 11.75 5.42 -11.78
C LEU A 206 11.08 6.61 -11.06
N GLU A 207 10.16 7.32 -11.73
CA GLU A 207 9.35 8.38 -11.10
C GLU A 207 8.49 7.86 -9.96
N LYS A 208 7.89 6.66 -10.11
CA LYS A 208 7.12 6.01 -9.05
C LYS A 208 7.99 5.67 -7.84
N LEU A 209 9.21 5.19 -8.03
CA LEU A 209 10.12 4.89 -6.93
C LEU A 209 10.49 6.16 -6.15
N ILE A 210 10.79 7.27 -6.84
CA ILE A 210 10.99 8.58 -6.20
C ILE A 210 9.75 8.96 -5.39
N ALA A 211 8.56 8.74 -5.96
CA ALA A 211 7.30 9.14 -5.36
C ALA A 211 6.91 8.31 -4.13
N TYR A 212 7.28 7.04 -4.10
CA TYR A 212 6.83 6.09 -3.08
C TYR A 212 7.86 5.84 -1.97
N GLU A 213 9.10 6.36 -2.10
CA GLU A 213 10.10 6.22 -1.04
C GLU A 213 9.66 6.97 0.22
N ALA A 214 9.41 6.19 1.29
CA ALA A 214 8.84 6.70 2.53
C ALA A 214 9.82 6.72 3.71
N VAL A 215 10.97 6.05 3.58
CA VAL A 215 11.96 5.92 4.66
C VAL A 215 13.06 6.96 4.51
N HIS A 216 13.65 7.06 3.32
CA HIS A 216 14.71 8.00 3.00
C HIS A 216 14.38 8.70 1.68
N GLU A 217 13.64 9.81 1.75
CA GLU A 217 13.17 10.56 0.59
C GLU A 217 14.25 10.74 -0.47
N ILE A 218 13.93 10.38 -1.72
CA ILE A 218 14.81 10.59 -2.87
C ILE A 218 14.68 12.04 -3.32
N GLN A 219 15.76 12.81 -3.17
CA GLN A 219 15.77 14.26 -3.34
C GLN A 219 15.86 14.70 -4.80
N SER A 220 16.46 13.87 -5.65
CA SER A 220 16.78 14.23 -7.03
C SER A 220 16.96 13.00 -7.92
N TRP A 221 17.01 13.21 -9.24
CA TRP A 221 17.43 12.19 -10.19
C TRP A 221 18.87 11.72 -9.97
N THR A 222 19.74 12.59 -9.48
CA THR A 222 21.12 12.23 -9.14
C THR A 222 21.17 11.31 -7.93
N ASP A 223 20.39 11.60 -6.89
CA ASP A 223 20.23 10.73 -5.72
C ASP A 223 19.69 9.35 -6.13
N LEU A 224 18.60 9.30 -6.91
CA LEU A 224 18.11 8.01 -7.41
C LEU A 224 19.19 7.25 -8.19
N LYS A 225 19.94 7.94 -9.07
CA LYS A 225 21.01 7.31 -9.84
C LYS A 225 22.08 6.72 -8.93
N ASN A 226 22.48 7.44 -7.89
CA ASN A 226 23.44 6.95 -6.88
C ASN A 226 22.94 5.67 -6.20
N ARG A 227 21.64 5.58 -5.86
CA ARG A 227 21.03 4.37 -5.28
C ARG A 227 20.93 3.19 -6.24
N LEU A 228 21.15 3.42 -7.53
CA LEU A 228 21.14 2.41 -8.60
C LEU A 228 22.53 2.03 -9.10
N GLU A 229 23.60 2.57 -8.49
CA GLU A 229 25.01 2.30 -8.87
C GLU A 229 25.44 0.86 -8.57
N SER A 230 26.66 0.49 -8.99
CA SER A 230 27.13 -0.90 -8.96
C SER A 230 27.30 -1.47 -7.55
N ASP A 231 27.60 -0.64 -6.56
CA ASP A 231 27.70 -0.98 -5.15
C ASP A 231 26.35 -0.85 -4.39
N ARG A 232 25.27 -0.72 -5.13
CA ARG A 232 23.91 -0.66 -4.64
C ARG A 232 23.04 -1.70 -5.35
N ARG A 233 21.97 -2.07 -4.67
CA ARG A 233 20.92 -2.93 -5.28
C ARG A 233 19.57 -2.35 -4.93
N PHE A 234 18.75 -2.20 -5.95
CA PHE A 234 17.38 -1.78 -5.81
C PHE A 234 16.49 -2.91 -6.33
N TYR A 235 15.68 -3.47 -5.46
CA TYR A 235 14.73 -4.52 -5.81
C TYR A 235 13.31 -4.05 -5.60
N ALA A 236 12.40 -4.43 -6.46
CA ALA A 236 10.98 -4.19 -6.28
C ALA A 236 10.18 -5.48 -6.53
N PHE A 237 9.12 -5.63 -5.77
CA PHE A 237 8.16 -6.71 -5.92
C PHE A 237 6.94 -6.22 -6.67
N PHE A 238 6.54 -6.99 -7.66
CA PHE A 238 5.39 -6.73 -8.51
C PHE A 238 4.40 -7.87 -8.42
N HIS A 239 3.13 -7.57 -8.67
CA HIS A 239 2.09 -8.58 -8.83
C HIS A 239 1.68 -8.65 -10.31
N PRO A 240 1.39 -9.84 -10.88
CA PRO A 240 0.98 -9.97 -12.29
C PRO A 240 -0.20 -9.10 -12.70
N SER A 241 -1.15 -8.85 -11.79
CA SER A 241 -2.28 -7.94 -12.02
C SER A 241 -1.92 -6.46 -11.89
N MET A 242 -0.68 -6.13 -11.51
CA MET A 242 -0.18 -4.76 -11.30
C MET A 242 1.30 -4.67 -11.73
N HIS A 243 1.61 -5.17 -12.92
CA HIS A 243 2.99 -5.40 -13.41
C HIS A 243 3.83 -4.12 -13.54
N ASP A 244 3.20 -2.93 -13.67
CA ASP A 244 3.86 -1.63 -13.76
C ASP A 244 3.86 -0.84 -12.44
N GLU A 245 3.33 -1.44 -11.37
CA GLU A 245 3.19 -0.81 -10.06
C GLU A 245 3.97 -1.60 -9.01
N PRO A 246 5.06 -1.03 -8.46
CA PRO A 246 5.76 -1.70 -7.38
C PRO A 246 4.85 -1.78 -6.14
N LEU A 247 4.87 -2.92 -5.47
CA LEU A 247 4.14 -3.12 -4.20
C LEU A 247 5.00 -2.76 -3.02
N ILE A 248 6.21 -3.29 -3.04
CA ILE A 248 7.25 -3.06 -2.03
C ILE A 248 8.56 -2.94 -2.79
N PHE A 249 9.43 -2.07 -2.35
CA PHE A 249 10.80 -2.06 -2.82
C PHE A 249 11.81 -1.99 -1.69
N VAL A 250 13.00 -2.45 -1.99
CA VAL A 250 14.07 -2.65 -1.04
C VAL A 250 15.35 -2.08 -1.61
N GLU A 251 16.00 -1.21 -0.84
CA GLU A 251 17.29 -0.64 -1.16
C GLU A 251 18.39 -1.28 -0.30
N VAL A 252 19.44 -1.74 -0.97
CA VAL A 252 20.55 -2.46 -0.36
C VAL A 252 21.87 -1.80 -0.74
N ALA A 253 22.72 -1.56 0.25
CA ALA A 253 24.11 -1.14 0.05
C ALA A 253 25.05 -2.34 0.24
N LEU A 254 26.05 -2.48 -0.65
CA LEU A 254 27.08 -3.49 -0.60
C LEU A 254 28.34 -2.86 0.00
N VAL A 255 28.72 -3.31 1.18
CA VAL A 255 29.77 -2.67 1.99
C VAL A 255 30.68 -3.70 2.64
N ASN A 256 31.78 -3.24 3.26
CA ASN A 256 32.64 -4.05 4.11
C ASN A 256 32.24 -3.85 5.57
N GLY A 257 31.82 -4.92 6.25
CA GLY A 257 31.32 -4.88 7.61
C GLY A 257 29.94 -4.23 7.77
N ILE A 258 29.46 -4.16 9.01
CA ILE A 258 28.11 -3.63 9.31
C ILE A 258 28.16 -2.10 9.36
N ALA A 259 27.38 -1.44 8.49
CA ALA A 259 27.22 0.01 8.52
C ALA A 259 26.33 0.42 9.70
N GLY A 260 26.81 1.38 10.50
CA GLY A 260 26.10 1.93 11.65
C GLY A 260 25.43 3.29 11.37
N ASN A 261 25.52 3.81 10.13
CA ASN A 261 25.08 5.15 9.78
C ASN A 261 24.51 5.16 8.36
N VAL A 262 23.24 5.56 8.23
CA VAL A 262 22.57 5.62 6.93
C VAL A 262 23.05 6.79 6.08
N GLN A 263 23.45 7.91 6.68
CA GLN A 263 23.94 9.10 5.96
C GLN A 263 25.18 8.79 5.12
N THR A 264 26.05 7.92 5.62
CA THR A 264 27.23 7.45 4.85
C THR A 264 26.82 6.60 3.64
N LEU A 265 25.71 5.85 3.75
CA LEU A 265 25.19 5.04 2.65
C LEU A 265 24.47 5.90 1.59
N LEU A 266 23.94 7.06 1.99
CA LEU A 266 23.21 7.99 1.12
C LEU A 266 24.10 9.13 0.57
N ASP A 267 25.39 9.14 0.90
CA ASP A 267 26.32 10.19 0.43
C ASP A 267 26.56 10.05 -1.08
N GLU A 268 25.97 10.97 -1.86
CA GLU A 268 26.12 11.04 -3.32
C GLU A 268 27.57 11.36 -3.77
N THR A 269 28.43 11.83 -2.86
CA THR A 269 29.82 12.19 -3.15
C THR A 269 30.80 11.06 -2.82
N ALA A 270 30.32 10.00 -2.15
CA ALA A 270 31.15 8.85 -1.82
C ALA A 270 31.59 8.11 -3.11
N PRO A 271 32.84 7.58 -3.15
CA PRO A 271 33.28 6.80 -4.29
C PRO A 271 32.46 5.50 -4.40
N ILE A 272 32.13 5.12 -5.63
CA ILE A 272 31.46 3.85 -5.90
C ILE A 272 32.44 2.71 -5.57
N ALA A 273 32.02 1.81 -4.68
CA ALA A 273 32.82 0.67 -4.27
C ALA A 273 32.70 -0.51 -5.25
N ASP A 274 33.67 -1.41 -5.20
CA ASP A 274 33.61 -2.65 -5.95
C ASP A 274 32.66 -3.65 -5.24
N PRO A 275 31.54 -4.05 -5.87
CA PRO A 275 30.58 -4.98 -5.25
C PRO A 275 31.20 -6.37 -4.98
N GLU A 276 32.23 -6.78 -5.72
CA GLU A 276 32.92 -8.06 -5.49
C GLU A 276 33.82 -8.03 -4.26
N ALA A 277 34.25 -6.85 -3.81
CA ALA A 277 35.02 -6.67 -2.60
C ALA A 277 34.16 -6.59 -1.33
N ALA A 278 32.85 -6.38 -1.45
CA ALA A 278 31.94 -6.29 -0.32
C ALA A 278 31.73 -7.65 0.35
N ASP A 279 31.59 -7.67 1.67
CA ASP A 279 31.24 -8.87 2.46
C ASP A 279 29.85 -8.80 3.12
N THR A 280 29.22 -7.62 3.08
CA THR A 280 28.00 -7.30 3.81
C THR A 280 26.99 -6.59 2.91
N ALA A 281 25.73 -7.01 2.98
CA ALA A 281 24.59 -6.35 2.37
C ALA A 281 23.74 -5.67 3.46
N ILE A 282 23.60 -4.35 3.38
CA ILE A 282 22.81 -3.54 4.32
C ILE A 282 21.51 -3.14 3.66
N PHE A 283 20.39 -3.63 4.17
CA PHE A 283 19.04 -3.23 3.81
C PHE A 283 18.70 -1.94 4.54
N TYR A 284 18.81 -0.79 3.89
CA TYR A 284 18.66 0.51 4.53
C TYR A 284 17.32 1.17 4.26
N SER A 285 16.59 0.76 3.21
CA SER A 285 15.21 1.15 2.99
C SER A 285 14.35 -0.05 2.57
N ILE A 286 13.16 -0.17 3.18
CA ILE A 286 12.11 -1.11 2.81
C ILE A 286 10.81 -0.33 2.80
N SER A 287 10.36 0.03 1.60
CA SER A 287 9.22 0.92 1.42
C SER A 287 8.01 0.20 0.83
N ASN A 288 6.85 0.39 1.48
CA ASN A 288 5.56 -0.04 0.95
C ASN A 288 5.04 1.03 0.00
N ALA A 289 4.98 0.71 -1.29
CA ALA A 289 4.53 1.62 -2.34
C ALA A 289 3.01 1.79 -2.42
N GLN A 290 2.25 0.88 -1.81
CA GLN A 290 0.78 0.82 -1.96
C GLN A 290 0.07 1.00 -0.61
N PRO A 291 -0.36 2.22 -0.24
CA PRO A 291 -1.07 2.47 1.04
C PRO A 291 -2.35 1.64 1.21
N GLY A 292 -3.03 1.33 0.09
CA GLY A 292 -4.22 0.50 0.10
C GLY A 292 -3.97 -0.97 0.47
N LEU A 293 -2.73 -1.43 0.43
CA LEU A 293 -2.34 -2.77 0.90
C LEU A 293 -1.85 -2.79 2.35
N SER A 294 -1.94 -1.67 3.07
CA SER A 294 -1.56 -1.64 4.48
C SER A 294 -2.31 -2.69 5.29
N GLY A 295 -1.56 -3.45 6.08
CA GLY A 295 -2.10 -4.56 6.88
C GLY A 295 -2.37 -5.85 6.09
N VAL A 296 -2.16 -5.89 4.77
CA VAL A 296 -1.98 -7.11 4.00
C VAL A 296 -0.56 -7.58 4.26
N SER A 297 -0.40 -8.81 4.76
CA SER A 297 0.91 -9.34 5.13
C SER A 297 1.56 -10.02 3.93
N PHE A 298 2.75 -9.58 3.59
CA PHE A 298 3.62 -10.26 2.63
C PHE A 298 4.67 -11.13 3.34
N GLY A 299 4.65 -11.15 4.69
CA GLY A 299 5.54 -11.94 5.54
C GLY A 299 7.02 -11.58 5.42
N ASP A 300 7.86 -12.33 6.13
CA ASP A 300 9.33 -12.24 6.06
C ASP A 300 9.89 -12.78 4.73
N PHE A 301 9.02 -13.28 3.86
CA PHE A 301 9.39 -13.96 2.63
C PHE A 301 10.12 -13.02 1.65
N LEU A 302 9.71 -11.75 1.58
CA LEU A 302 10.26 -10.79 0.61
C LEU A 302 11.75 -10.50 0.87
N ILE A 303 12.12 -10.25 2.12
CA ILE A 303 13.53 -10.00 2.46
C ILE A 303 14.36 -11.26 2.18
N LYS A 304 13.83 -12.44 2.52
CA LYS A 304 14.50 -13.73 2.27
C LYS A 304 14.74 -13.97 0.79
N GLN A 305 13.79 -13.64 -0.08
CA GLN A 305 13.98 -13.72 -1.54
C GLN A 305 15.11 -12.82 -2.03
N VAL A 306 15.21 -11.59 -1.50
CA VAL A 306 16.33 -10.68 -1.84
C VAL A 306 17.66 -11.25 -1.32
N VAL A 307 17.70 -11.80 -0.11
CA VAL A 307 18.89 -12.46 0.46
C VAL A 307 19.32 -13.63 -0.42
N ASP A 308 18.38 -14.49 -0.80
CA ASP A 308 18.67 -15.64 -1.66
C ASP A 308 19.21 -15.22 -3.03
N HIS A 309 18.60 -14.18 -3.62
CA HIS A 309 19.04 -13.62 -4.90
C HIS A 309 20.47 -13.03 -4.81
N LEU A 310 20.73 -12.22 -3.77
CA LEU A 310 22.04 -11.64 -3.53
C LEU A 310 23.12 -12.68 -3.24
N SER A 311 22.80 -13.73 -2.48
CA SER A 311 23.73 -14.81 -2.17
C SER A 311 24.15 -15.58 -3.41
N HIS A 312 23.29 -15.68 -4.42
CA HIS A 312 23.62 -16.30 -5.72
C HIS A 312 24.38 -15.35 -6.65
N GLU A 313 23.99 -14.06 -6.68
CA GLU A 313 24.65 -13.03 -7.51
C GLU A 313 26.06 -12.72 -7.01
N LEU A 314 26.23 -12.58 -5.70
CA LEU A 314 27.47 -12.16 -5.03
C LEU A 314 27.85 -13.15 -3.90
N PRO A 315 28.55 -14.26 -4.22
CA PRO A 315 28.90 -15.28 -3.23
C PRO A 315 29.88 -14.81 -2.13
N ASN A 316 30.52 -13.67 -2.32
CA ASN A 316 31.37 -12.97 -1.36
C ASN A 316 30.58 -12.37 -0.18
N ILE A 317 29.30 -12.04 -0.36
CA ILE A 317 28.42 -11.51 0.70
C ILE A 317 28.13 -12.63 1.72
N LYS A 318 28.51 -12.40 2.98
CA LYS A 318 28.34 -13.34 4.09
C LYS A 318 27.41 -12.81 5.17
N THR A 319 27.30 -11.48 5.26
CA THR A 319 26.51 -10.80 6.29
C THR A 319 25.35 -10.05 5.64
N PHE A 320 24.16 -10.23 6.20
CA PHE A 320 22.95 -9.49 5.82
C PHE A 320 22.41 -8.78 7.05
N SER A 321 22.24 -7.47 6.97
CA SER A 321 21.77 -6.67 8.08
C SER A 321 20.74 -5.63 7.62
N THR A 322 19.82 -5.25 8.50
CA THR A 322 18.91 -4.13 8.28
C THR A 322 19.38 -2.90 9.05
N LEU A 323 19.26 -1.75 8.43
CA LEU A 323 19.46 -0.45 9.08
C LEU A 323 18.13 0.31 8.96
N SER A 324 17.25 0.07 9.93
CA SER A 324 15.87 0.55 9.89
C SER A 324 15.61 1.55 11.01
N PRO A 325 14.85 2.64 10.75
CA PRO A 325 14.41 3.53 11.82
C PRO A 325 13.48 2.77 12.78
N ILE A 326 13.47 3.20 14.04
CA ILE A 326 12.54 2.68 15.05
C ILE A 326 11.39 3.69 15.21
N PRO A 327 10.24 3.47 14.53
CA PRO A 327 9.13 4.42 14.58
C PRO A 327 8.63 4.64 15.99
N GLY A 328 8.50 5.92 16.38
CA GLY A 328 7.96 6.29 17.69
C GLY A 328 8.94 6.19 18.86
N PHE A 329 10.18 5.69 18.66
CA PHE A 329 11.19 5.58 19.72
C PHE A 329 11.45 6.94 20.37
N ARG A 330 11.69 7.99 19.59
CA ARG A 330 11.95 9.34 20.11
C ARG A 330 10.78 9.85 20.97
N ARG A 331 9.54 9.67 20.52
CA ARG A 331 8.34 10.05 21.29
C ARG A 331 8.18 9.24 22.58
N TRP A 332 8.54 7.98 22.54
CA TRP A 332 8.55 7.11 23.71
C TRP A 332 9.62 7.57 24.69
N LEU A 333 10.83 7.84 24.22
CA LEU A 333 11.97 8.31 25.02
C LEU A 333 11.65 9.65 25.69
N ASP A 334 11.17 10.64 24.92
CA ASP A 334 10.82 11.96 25.44
C ASP A 334 9.76 11.87 26.56
N ARG A 335 8.78 11.01 26.41
CA ARG A 335 7.77 10.75 27.46
C ARG A 335 8.38 10.14 28.70
N ARG A 336 9.22 9.13 28.54
CA ARG A 336 9.88 8.46 29.69
C ARG A 336 10.80 9.40 30.45
N LEU A 337 11.54 10.24 29.74
CA LEU A 337 12.38 11.27 30.38
C LEU A 337 11.54 12.31 31.12
N ALA A 338 10.42 12.74 30.54
CA ALA A 338 9.48 13.67 31.21
C ALA A 338 8.84 13.07 32.47
N ASP A 339 8.58 11.77 32.47
CA ASP A 339 8.03 11.02 33.61
C ASP A 339 9.09 10.72 34.70
N GLY A 340 10.36 11.10 34.49
CA GLY A 340 11.46 10.83 35.42
C GLY A 340 11.81 9.34 35.55
N SER A 341 11.53 8.55 34.50
CA SER A 341 11.86 7.13 34.49
C SER A 341 13.38 6.93 34.39
N GLU A 342 13.95 6.11 35.25
CA GLU A 342 15.32 5.62 35.07
C GLU A 342 15.35 4.67 33.86
N LEU A 343 15.98 5.10 32.78
CA LEU A 343 16.05 4.33 31.51
C LEU A 343 17.34 3.55 31.38
N LEU A 344 18.38 3.96 32.08
CA LEU A 344 19.73 3.42 31.99
C LEU A 344 20.22 3.03 33.39
N ASN A 345 21.05 2.03 33.46
CA ASN A 345 21.82 1.77 34.67
C ASN A 345 23.13 2.57 34.64
N HIS A 346 23.82 2.68 35.78
CA HIS A 346 25.06 3.46 35.89
C HIS A 346 26.15 3.09 34.85
N GLU A 347 26.30 1.81 34.54
CA GLU A 347 27.27 1.35 33.55
C GLU A 347 26.92 1.85 32.13
N GLN A 348 25.61 1.93 31.81
CA GLN A 348 25.13 2.45 30.52
C GLN A 348 25.24 3.98 30.46
N GLU A 349 25.02 4.67 31.58
CA GLU A 349 25.23 6.12 31.68
C GLU A 349 26.71 6.48 31.46
N ASP A 350 27.62 5.80 32.16
CA ASP A 350 29.06 5.97 31.99
C ASP A 350 29.51 5.72 30.54
N ALA A 351 28.98 4.68 29.89
CA ALA A 351 29.28 4.37 28.49
C ALA A 351 28.76 5.45 27.53
N LEU A 352 27.60 6.04 27.79
CA LEU A 352 27.05 7.13 26.99
C LEU A 352 27.85 8.43 27.20
N ASP A 353 28.30 8.73 28.42
CA ASP A 353 29.10 9.91 28.72
C ASP A 353 30.47 9.88 28.02
N VAL A 354 31.07 8.70 27.92
CA VAL A 354 32.30 8.51 27.13
C VAL A 354 32.05 8.83 25.65
N VAL A 355 30.99 8.32 25.07
CA VAL A 355 30.65 8.58 23.66
C VAL A 355 30.21 10.03 23.44
N ALA A 356 29.54 10.66 24.40
CA ALA A 356 29.10 12.05 24.33
C ALA A 356 30.30 13.02 24.49
N GLY A 357 31.31 12.66 25.29
CA GLY A 357 32.50 13.46 25.50
C GLY A 357 33.43 13.59 24.25
N ASP A 358 33.30 12.65 23.30
CA ASP A 358 34.02 12.65 22.02
C ASP A 358 33.33 13.49 20.92
N ARG A 359 32.21 14.15 21.20
CA ARG A 359 31.53 14.99 20.22
C ARG A 359 32.23 16.34 20.07
N PRO A 360 32.57 16.80 18.86
CA PRO A 360 33.06 18.16 18.65
C PRO A 360 32.01 19.17 19.15
N GLU A 361 32.48 20.19 19.90
CA GLU A 361 31.67 21.32 20.31
C GLU A 361 31.01 21.96 19.08
N GLY A 362 29.70 22.00 19.03
CA GLY A 362 28.90 22.62 17.93
C GLY A 362 28.07 21.67 17.07
N THR A 363 28.06 20.38 17.32
CA THR A 363 27.18 19.47 16.60
C THR A 363 25.76 19.64 17.15
N GLN A 364 24.90 20.41 16.42
CA GLN A 364 23.47 20.43 16.70
C GLN A 364 22.92 18.99 16.55
N ALA A 365 22.13 18.59 17.54
CA ALA A 365 21.37 17.35 17.43
C ALA A 365 20.54 17.41 16.12
N LEU A 366 20.86 16.54 15.18
CA LEU A 366 20.06 16.43 13.96
C LEU A 366 18.62 16.13 14.34
N PRO A 367 17.64 16.84 13.76
CA PRO A 367 16.24 16.49 13.93
C PRO A 367 16.00 15.14 13.21
N TRP A 368 15.63 14.15 13.97
CA TRP A 368 15.21 12.84 13.48
C TRP A 368 13.76 12.90 12.96
#